data_809f9afb992f50353836a656eded24b9
#
_entry.id   809f9afb992f50353836a656eded24b9
#
_cell.length_a   1.000
_cell.length_b   1.000
_cell.length_c   1.000
_cell.angle_alpha   90.00
_cell.angle_beta   90.00
_cell.angle_gamma   90.00
#
_symmetry.space_group_name_H-M   'P 1'
#
loop_
_entity.id
_entity.type
_entity.pdbx_description
1 polymer ?
#
loop_
_entity_poly.entity_id
_entity_poly.type
_entity_poly.pdbx_seq_one_letter_code
_entity_poly.pdbx_strand_id
1 'polypeptide(L)'
;MASMIQWTTLFASLRATSVAVFLSIATVGAQAADLVIAGRDDIYGRGLAQVVDGYKKLHPGVDIELLKLPNNDLYQKLKLSLREDTRAYDLVMMDDTWSPEFIANGWLQPLPATLADADIVPSTVSLGRASTGTLYAMPIVGNVELFAYRKDLLASHGLQPPRTWDDVLKIAQTIGTADKNVSAVVFRGTKGNPIVTGFLPILWAYGGEVVDTSGKVTIDSPQALAALKMLLALKKWAPKDVDVYGAGEVRDALQGGTAAQAIEVWPAWLPALDDPAKSRVVGQVALQPPPGEVKGPAPMLGIWQMGVAKGAAHPKVAADFLAYLTSSATQTQLAVLGIPPTRKSVFANPALVKQYRWYPDQLKALEAGRARPRVKDWQQIEAILGDALQLALTGQVAPDAALHQAAQKIAQANAVSQ
;
A
#
# COMPACT_ATOMS: atom_id res chain seq x y z
N MET A 1 39.30 26.74 85.11
CA MET A 1 38.39 26.17 86.13
C MET A 1 37.66 25.00 85.45
N ALA A 2 38.21 23.78 85.62
CA ALA A 2 37.77 22.71 86.47
C ALA A 2 36.27 22.33 86.15
N SER A 3 35.95 21.12 85.81
CA SER A 3 36.32 19.86 86.43
C SER A 3 35.97 18.67 85.51
N MET A 4 36.84 17.67 85.54
CA MET A 4 36.67 16.27 85.12
C MET A 4 35.59 15.57 85.94
N ILE A 5 34.84 14.68 85.37
CA ILE A 5 34.38 13.46 86.04
C ILE A 5 34.36 12.32 85.01
N GLN A 6 35.17 11.29 85.30
CA GLN A 6 35.21 9.96 84.73
C GLN A 6 34.07 9.14 85.33
N TRP A 7 33.42 8.27 84.56
CA TRP A 7 32.85 7.02 85.05
C TRP A 7 32.97 5.88 84.03
N THR A 8 33.51 4.84 84.55
CA THR A 8 33.93 3.52 84.08
C THR A 8 32.87 2.67 83.39
N THR A 9 33.33 1.97 82.39
CA THR A 9 33.09 0.61 81.84
C THR A 9 31.94 -0.26 82.45
N LEU A 10 31.10 -0.74 81.53
CA LEU A 10 30.53 -2.08 81.66
C LEU A 10 30.42 -2.74 80.27
N PHE A 11 31.14 -3.87 80.09
CA PHE A 11 31.06 -4.75 78.96
C PHE A 11 29.76 -5.58 79.01
N ALA A 12 28.94 -5.50 78.00
CA ALA A 12 27.90 -6.48 77.70
C ALA A 12 28.03 -6.94 76.27
N SER A 13 28.44 -8.16 76.09
CA SER A 13 28.57 -8.89 74.82
C SER A 13 27.21 -9.22 74.25
N LEU A 14 26.78 -8.57 73.15
CA LEU A 14 25.68 -9.02 72.33
C LEU A 14 26.25 -9.71 71.09
N ARG A 15 26.02 -11.01 70.98
CA ARG A 15 26.23 -11.81 69.77
C ARG A 15 25.17 -11.38 68.76
N ALA A 16 25.58 -10.64 67.74
CA ALA A 16 24.75 -10.37 66.57
C ALA A 16 24.76 -11.57 65.63
N THR A 17 23.66 -12.32 65.56
CA THR A 17 23.40 -13.36 64.58
C THR A 17 22.98 -12.68 63.29
N SER A 18 23.90 -12.55 62.32
CA SER A 18 23.59 -12.03 60.99
C SER A 18 22.79 -13.08 60.21
N VAL A 19 21.49 -12.90 60.08
CA VAL A 19 20.67 -13.64 59.12
C VAL A 19 20.86 -12.99 57.77
N ALA A 20 21.66 -13.63 56.92
CA ALA A 20 21.82 -13.27 55.50
C ALA A 20 20.54 -13.74 54.76
N VAL A 21 19.61 -12.82 54.53
CA VAL A 21 18.48 -13.03 53.63
C VAL A 21 19.04 -12.94 52.18
N PHE A 22 19.27 -14.08 51.54
CA PHE A 22 19.48 -14.13 50.09
C PHE A 22 18.18 -13.78 49.40
N LEU A 23 18.02 -12.52 48.98
CA LEU A 23 17.00 -12.14 47.98
C LEU A 23 17.46 -12.70 46.62
N SER A 24 16.94 -13.87 46.24
CA SER A 24 17.04 -14.35 44.88
C SER A 24 16.14 -13.46 43.99
N ILE A 25 16.75 -12.41 43.44
CA ILE A 25 16.13 -11.68 42.33
C ILE A 25 16.12 -12.63 41.15
N ALA A 26 15.00 -13.34 40.95
CA ALA A 26 14.73 -13.99 39.69
C ALA A 26 14.65 -12.87 38.63
N THR A 27 15.74 -12.63 37.92
CA THR A 27 15.70 -11.88 36.67
C THR A 27 14.84 -12.69 35.73
N VAL A 28 13.56 -12.34 35.62
CA VAL A 28 12.74 -12.72 34.49
C VAL A 28 13.40 -12.02 33.31
N GLY A 29 14.33 -12.72 32.67
CA GLY A 29 14.90 -12.28 31.41
C GLY A 29 13.70 -12.12 30.45
N ALA A 30 13.45 -10.92 29.96
CA ALA A 30 12.52 -10.72 28.86
C ALA A 30 13.00 -11.64 27.72
N GLN A 31 12.27 -12.73 27.46
CA GLN A 31 12.57 -13.61 26.35
C GLN A 31 12.35 -12.79 25.09
N ALA A 32 13.36 -12.68 24.24
CA ALA A 32 13.21 -12.03 22.95
C ALA A 32 12.16 -12.80 22.13
N ALA A 33 11.31 -12.07 21.41
CA ALA A 33 10.33 -12.70 20.53
C ALA A 33 11.03 -13.56 19.48
N ASP A 34 10.44 -14.69 19.11
CA ASP A 34 10.96 -15.56 18.05
C ASP A 34 10.80 -14.90 16.67
N LEU A 35 9.80 -14.03 16.51
CA LEU A 35 9.60 -13.20 15.31
C LEU A 35 9.21 -11.78 15.70
N VAL A 36 9.86 -10.81 15.08
CA VAL A 36 9.44 -9.42 15.09
C VAL A 36 8.93 -9.03 13.69
N ILE A 37 7.65 -8.71 13.60
CA ILE A 37 6.99 -8.37 12.33
C ILE A 37 6.71 -6.89 12.29
N ALA A 38 7.21 -6.18 11.28
CA ALA A 38 6.83 -4.80 11.01
C ALA A 38 5.76 -4.73 9.92
N GLY A 39 4.62 -4.14 10.21
CA GLY A 39 3.49 -4.00 9.31
C GLY A 39 2.78 -2.66 9.43
N ARG A 40 1.77 -2.45 8.58
CA ARG A 40 0.93 -1.24 8.61
C ARG A 40 -0.02 -1.25 9.81
N ASP A 41 -0.49 -0.07 10.21
CA ASP A 41 -1.41 0.14 11.33
C ASP A 41 -2.90 0.16 10.97
N ASP A 42 -3.24 0.19 9.68
CA ASP A 42 -4.61 0.28 9.15
C ASP A 42 -5.37 -1.08 9.16
N ILE A 43 -6.31 -1.26 8.21
CA ILE A 43 -7.06 -2.53 8.06
C ILE A 43 -6.11 -3.72 7.84
N TYR A 44 -4.99 -3.53 7.14
CA TYR A 44 -4.02 -4.58 6.89
C TYR A 44 -3.30 -5.01 8.17
N GLY A 45 -2.93 -4.04 9.03
CA GLY A 45 -2.34 -4.33 10.33
C GLY A 45 -3.31 -5.00 11.29
N ARG A 46 -4.62 -4.68 11.22
CA ARG A 46 -5.63 -5.42 11.98
C ARG A 46 -5.78 -6.86 11.51
N GLY A 47 -5.77 -7.07 10.19
CA GLY A 47 -5.80 -8.42 9.62
C GLY A 47 -4.56 -9.22 9.99
N LEU A 48 -3.38 -8.61 9.88
CA LEU A 48 -2.11 -9.25 10.26
C LEU A 48 -2.09 -9.64 11.75
N ALA A 49 -2.65 -8.81 12.64
CA ALA A 49 -2.78 -9.16 14.06
C ALA A 49 -3.63 -10.44 14.26
N GLN A 50 -4.75 -10.59 13.53
CA GLN A 50 -5.57 -11.81 13.60
C GLN A 50 -4.82 -13.04 13.08
N VAL A 51 -3.99 -12.85 12.04
CA VAL A 51 -3.14 -13.94 11.52
C VAL A 51 -2.09 -14.34 12.55
N VAL A 52 -1.44 -13.39 13.22
CA VAL A 52 -0.49 -13.65 14.32
C VAL A 52 -1.18 -14.45 15.43
N ASP A 53 -2.36 -14.01 15.86
CA ASP A 53 -3.13 -14.73 16.90
C ASP A 53 -3.51 -16.15 16.46
N GLY A 54 -3.87 -16.34 15.20
CA GLY A 54 -4.16 -17.64 14.61
C GLY A 54 -2.93 -18.56 14.57
N TYR A 55 -1.80 -18.02 14.15
CA TYR A 55 -0.54 -18.77 14.10
C TYR A 55 -0.05 -19.20 15.48
N LYS A 56 -0.08 -18.29 16.46
CA LYS A 56 0.30 -18.60 17.88
C LYS A 56 -0.55 -19.72 18.48
N LYS A 57 -1.83 -19.83 18.12
CA LYS A 57 -2.70 -20.94 18.57
C LYS A 57 -2.25 -22.29 17.98
N LEU A 58 -1.76 -22.30 16.77
CA LEU A 58 -1.26 -23.52 16.11
C LEU A 58 0.18 -23.86 16.53
N HIS A 59 0.94 -22.86 16.98
CA HIS A 59 2.35 -22.96 17.37
C HIS A 59 2.57 -22.35 18.76
N PRO A 60 2.08 -22.99 19.85
CA PRO A 60 2.02 -22.38 21.19
C PRO A 60 3.40 -22.10 21.82
N GLY A 61 4.49 -22.53 21.19
CA GLY A 61 5.86 -22.24 21.64
C GLY A 61 6.52 -21.06 20.92
N VAL A 62 5.82 -20.44 19.96
CA VAL A 62 6.39 -19.32 19.18
C VAL A 62 5.86 -17.99 19.70
N ASP A 63 6.76 -17.11 20.12
CA ASP A 63 6.41 -15.75 20.48
C ASP A 63 6.60 -14.79 19.30
N ILE A 64 5.59 -13.94 19.03
CA ILE A 64 5.58 -13.01 17.91
C ILE A 64 5.22 -11.63 18.40
N GLU A 65 6.10 -10.67 18.13
CA GLU A 65 5.84 -9.24 18.28
C GLU A 65 5.41 -8.64 16.94
N LEU A 66 4.27 -7.93 16.93
CA LEU A 66 3.76 -7.21 15.76
C LEU A 66 3.82 -5.70 15.99
N LEU A 67 4.72 -5.03 15.29
CA LEU A 67 4.82 -3.58 15.25
C LEU A 67 3.95 -3.04 14.12
N LYS A 68 2.98 -2.19 14.46
CA LYS A 68 2.08 -1.53 13.50
C LYS A 68 2.46 -0.07 13.35
N LEU A 69 2.75 0.35 12.13
CA LEU A 69 3.28 1.67 11.82
C LEU A 69 2.46 2.35 10.71
N PRO A 70 2.28 3.69 10.76
CA PRO A 70 1.78 4.46 9.63
C PRO A 70 2.64 4.23 8.38
N ASN A 71 2.02 4.29 7.19
CA ASN A 71 2.69 3.92 5.93
C ASN A 71 4.05 4.60 5.72
N ASN A 72 4.10 5.93 5.88
CA ASN A 72 5.35 6.68 5.65
C ASN A 72 6.43 6.33 6.68
N ASP A 73 6.01 6.13 7.94
CA ASP A 73 6.92 5.74 9.02
C ASP A 73 7.46 4.33 8.81
N LEU A 74 6.60 3.42 8.32
CA LEU A 74 7.00 2.04 8.02
C LEU A 74 8.17 2.01 7.04
N TYR A 75 8.04 2.70 5.88
CA TYR A 75 9.12 2.75 4.90
C TYR A 75 10.43 3.29 5.50
N GLN A 76 10.37 4.44 6.18
CA GLN A 76 11.57 5.08 6.73
C GLN A 76 12.25 4.22 7.79
N LYS A 77 11.47 3.61 8.70
CA LYS A 77 12.00 2.75 9.76
C LYS A 77 12.58 1.45 9.20
N LEU A 78 11.92 0.83 8.22
CA LEU A 78 12.45 -0.35 7.54
C LEU A 78 13.75 -0.03 6.82
N LYS A 79 13.77 1.03 6.02
CA LYS A 79 14.97 1.47 5.28
C LYS A 79 16.15 1.73 6.23
N LEU A 80 15.93 2.45 7.32
CA LEU A 80 16.99 2.73 8.30
C LEU A 80 17.49 1.45 8.96
N SER A 81 16.57 0.61 9.47
CA SER A 81 16.94 -0.62 10.17
C SER A 81 17.69 -1.61 9.27
N LEU A 82 17.21 -1.81 8.03
CA LEU A 82 17.80 -2.74 7.07
C LEU A 82 19.17 -2.25 6.57
N ARG A 83 19.33 -0.94 6.37
CA ARG A 83 20.60 -0.33 5.96
C ARG A 83 21.68 -0.45 7.05
N GLU A 84 21.30 -0.18 8.30
CA GLU A 84 22.21 -0.22 9.45
C GLU A 84 22.36 -1.65 10.04
N ASP A 85 21.72 -2.66 9.47
CA ASP A 85 21.68 -4.07 9.93
C ASP A 85 21.37 -4.19 11.44
N THR A 86 20.39 -3.42 11.92
CA THR A 86 20.01 -3.41 13.34
C THR A 86 19.33 -4.69 13.80
N ARG A 87 18.89 -5.51 12.86
CA ARG A 87 18.13 -6.77 13.11
C ARG A 87 16.86 -6.57 13.94
N ALA A 88 16.26 -5.38 13.84
CA ALA A 88 15.06 -5.05 14.60
C ALA A 88 13.79 -5.78 14.10
N TYR A 89 13.83 -6.34 12.88
CA TYR A 89 12.69 -7.01 12.25
C TYR A 89 13.12 -8.29 11.56
N ASP A 90 12.29 -9.35 11.68
CA ASP A 90 12.46 -10.61 10.96
C ASP A 90 11.61 -10.63 9.68
N LEU A 91 10.36 -10.16 9.78
CA LEU A 91 9.43 -10.03 8.66
C LEU A 91 9.05 -8.58 8.44
N VAL A 92 9.11 -8.15 7.20
CA VAL A 92 8.84 -6.77 6.81
C VAL A 92 7.73 -6.70 5.77
N MET A 93 6.65 -5.97 6.13
CA MET A 93 5.59 -5.64 5.18
C MET A 93 6.04 -4.44 4.35
N MET A 94 5.92 -4.55 3.03
CA MET A 94 6.38 -3.51 2.11
C MET A 94 5.41 -3.30 0.95
N ASP A 95 5.35 -2.08 0.44
CA ASP A 95 4.74 -1.77 -0.85
C ASP A 95 5.59 -2.39 -1.99
N ASP A 96 4.96 -2.82 -3.07
CA ASP A 96 5.67 -3.43 -4.20
C ASP A 96 6.74 -2.53 -4.81
N THR A 97 6.59 -1.22 -4.68
CA THR A 97 7.58 -0.23 -5.16
C THR A 97 8.84 -0.15 -4.31
N TRP A 98 8.83 -0.67 -3.07
CA TRP A 98 10.03 -0.71 -2.22
C TRP A 98 10.88 -1.95 -2.51
N SER A 99 10.26 -3.01 -3.03
CA SER A 99 10.94 -4.29 -3.31
C SER A 99 12.17 -4.14 -4.20
N PRO A 100 12.18 -3.35 -5.30
CA PRO A 100 13.38 -3.19 -6.11
C PRO A 100 14.56 -2.63 -5.33
N GLU A 101 14.35 -1.62 -4.48
CA GLU A 101 15.39 -1.05 -3.62
C GLU A 101 15.89 -2.09 -2.61
N PHE A 102 14.97 -2.76 -1.90
CA PHE A 102 15.31 -3.70 -0.83
C PHE A 102 16.05 -4.92 -1.36
N ILE A 103 15.66 -5.42 -2.54
CA ILE A 103 16.32 -6.54 -3.23
C ILE A 103 17.71 -6.12 -3.72
N ALA A 104 17.82 -4.97 -4.40
CA ALA A 104 19.09 -4.48 -4.95
C ALA A 104 20.15 -4.23 -3.87
N ASN A 105 19.74 -3.76 -2.70
CA ASN A 105 20.64 -3.56 -1.55
C ASN A 105 20.93 -4.86 -0.77
N GLY A 106 20.32 -5.99 -1.14
CA GLY A 106 20.51 -7.26 -0.45
C GLY A 106 19.97 -7.27 0.98
N TRP A 107 18.89 -6.52 1.24
CA TRP A 107 18.28 -6.40 2.56
C TRP A 107 17.28 -7.51 2.89
N LEU A 108 16.91 -8.31 1.88
CA LEU A 108 15.98 -9.43 2.03
C LEU A 108 16.68 -10.78 1.79
N GLN A 109 16.17 -11.83 2.43
CA GLN A 109 16.59 -13.20 2.14
C GLN A 109 15.82 -13.76 0.94
N PRO A 110 16.46 -14.60 0.11
CA PRO A 110 15.74 -15.40 -0.88
C PRO A 110 14.72 -16.31 -0.22
N LEU A 111 13.54 -16.40 -0.82
CA LEU A 111 12.47 -17.29 -0.36
C LEU A 111 12.41 -18.55 -1.22
N PRO A 112 11.96 -19.70 -0.65
CA PRO A 112 11.68 -20.90 -1.43
C PRO A 112 10.67 -20.62 -2.54
N ALA A 113 10.98 -21.00 -3.78
CA ALA A 113 10.08 -20.81 -4.92
C ALA A 113 8.72 -21.52 -4.75
N THR A 114 8.68 -22.58 -3.92
CA THR A 114 7.48 -23.35 -3.59
C THR A 114 6.42 -22.57 -2.82
N LEU A 115 6.77 -21.44 -2.21
CA LEU A 115 5.78 -20.55 -1.59
C LEU A 115 4.84 -19.90 -2.62
N ALA A 116 5.31 -19.70 -3.84
CA ALA A 116 4.55 -19.11 -4.95
C ALA A 116 3.89 -20.22 -5.79
N ASP A 117 2.85 -20.84 -5.26
CA ASP A 117 2.08 -21.86 -5.97
C ASP A 117 1.18 -21.25 -7.09
N ALA A 118 0.61 -22.12 -7.95
CA ALA A 118 -0.16 -21.73 -9.13
C ALA A 118 -1.51 -21.04 -8.82
N ASP A 119 -1.99 -21.13 -7.58
CA ASP A 119 -3.22 -20.49 -7.14
C ASP A 119 -3.03 -18.98 -6.88
N ILE A 120 -1.81 -18.54 -6.55
CA ILE A 120 -1.52 -17.11 -6.37
C ILE A 120 -1.50 -16.43 -7.74
N VAL A 121 -2.12 -15.26 -7.83
CA VAL A 121 -2.19 -14.48 -9.08
C VAL A 121 -0.77 -14.13 -9.55
N PRO A 122 -0.32 -14.58 -10.75
CA PRO A 122 1.08 -14.47 -11.18
C PRO A 122 1.62 -13.03 -11.25
N SER A 123 0.78 -12.05 -11.66
CA SER A 123 1.16 -10.64 -11.71
C SER A 123 1.59 -10.12 -10.33
N THR A 124 0.96 -10.58 -9.24
CA THR A 124 1.29 -10.17 -7.87
C THR A 124 2.60 -10.79 -7.37
N VAL A 125 2.84 -12.06 -7.70
CA VAL A 125 4.09 -12.78 -7.35
C VAL A 125 5.29 -12.18 -8.07
N SER A 126 5.12 -11.78 -9.33
CA SER A 126 6.21 -11.21 -10.14
C SER A 126 6.87 -10.00 -9.48
N LEU A 127 6.10 -9.24 -8.69
CA LEU A 127 6.58 -8.04 -8.00
C LEU A 127 7.52 -8.35 -6.81
N GLY A 128 7.47 -9.57 -6.27
CA GLY A 128 8.37 -10.04 -5.21
C GLY A 128 9.64 -10.69 -5.74
N ARG A 129 9.84 -10.71 -7.08
CA ARG A 129 11.01 -11.34 -7.70
C ARG A 129 12.04 -10.32 -8.15
N ALA A 130 13.31 -10.72 -8.05
CA ALA A 130 14.40 -10.05 -8.74
C ALA A 130 14.33 -10.31 -10.25
N SER A 131 15.09 -9.54 -11.05
CA SER A 131 15.25 -9.75 -12.49
C SER A 131 15.82 -11.14 -12.85
N THR A 132 16.55 -11.77 -11.94
CA THR A 132 17.06 -13.15 -12.02
C THR A 132 15.97 -14.22 -11.86
N GLY A 133 14.75 -13.84 -11.49
CA GLY A 133 13.65 -14.74 -11.16
C GLY A 133 13.60 -15.22 -9.71
N THR A 134 14.62 -14.93 -8.89
CA THR A 134 14.67 -15.30 -7.47
C THR A 134 13.56 -14.58 -6.69
N LEU A 135 12.81 -15.32 -5.88
CA LEU A 135 11.73 -14.81 -5.04
C LEU A 135 12.31 -14.23 -3.73
N TYR A 136 11.88 -13.02 -3.35
CA TYR A 136 12.29 -12.35 -2.12
C TYR A 136 11.11 -11.89 -1.26
N ALA A 137 9.93 -11.74 -1.86
CA ALA A 137 8.74 -11.34 -1.12
C ALA A 137 7.49 -12.04 -1.67
N MET A 138 6.56 -12.33 -0.77
CA MET A 138 5.26 -12.90 -1.10
C MET A 138 4.18 -11.83 -1.08
N PRO A 139 3.25 -11.82 -2.06
CA PRO A 139 2.11 -10.92 -2.03
C PRO A 139 1.15 -11.33 -0.93
N ILE A 140 0.73 -10.37 -0.11
CA ILE A 140 -0.20 -10.58 1.01
C ILE A 140 -1.50 -9.79 0.86
N VAL A 141 -1.51 -8.72 0.05
CA VAL A 141 -2.70 -7.94 -0.28
C VAL A 141 -2.74 -7.66 -1.77
N GLY A 142 -3.81 -8.10 -2.42
CA GLY A 142 -4.03 -7.99 -3.87
C GLY A 142 -4.73 -6.69 -4.27
N ASN A 143 -4.11 -5.55 -4.03
CA ASN A 143 -4.63 -4.27 -4.50
C ASN A 143 -4.40 -4.08 -5.99
N VAL A 144 -5.43 -3.59 -6.66
CA VAL A 144 -5.37 -3.13 -8.04
C VAL A 144 -6.29 -1.92 -8.17
N GLU A 145 -5.88 -0.94 -8.93
CA GLU A 145 -6.68 0.23 -9.18
C GLU A 145 -7.87 -0.09 -10.08
N LEU A 146 -9.05 0.38 -9.67
CA LEU A 146 -10.30 0.27 -10.41
C LEU A 146 -10.85 1.67 -10.69
N PHE A 147 -11.59 1.78 -11.78
CA PHE A 147 -12.41 2.94 -12.10
C PHE A 147 -13.84 2.70 -11.62
N ALA A 148 -14.44 3.69 -10.97
CA ALA A 148 -15.81 3.61 -10.48
C ALA A 148 -16.73 4.61 -11.19
N TYR A 149 -17.99 4.22 -11.44
CA TYR A 149 -19.00 5.11 -11.98
C TYR A 149 -20.40 4.80 -11.46
N ARG A 150 -21.25 5.79 -11.39
CA ARG A 150 -22.67 5.71 -11.03
C ARG A 150 -23.49 5.26 -12.23
N LYS A 151 -23.82 3.94 -12.29
CA LYS A 151 -24.60 3.36 -13.40
C LYS A 151 -26.00 3.93 -13.54
N ASP A 152 -26.61 4.34 -12.43
CA ASP A 152 -27.92 5.01 -12.43
C ASP A 152 -27.87 6.39 -13.07
N LEU A 153 -26.82 7.19 -12.80
CA LEU A 153 -26.63 8.50 -13.43
C LEU A 153 -26.32 8.35 -14.92
N LEU A 154 -25.50 7.37 -15.31
CA LEU A 154 -25.25 7.10 -16.72
C LEU A 154 -26.56 6.73 -17.44
N ALA A 155 -27.35 5.81 -16.86
CA ALA A 155 -28.62 5.38 -17.44
C ALA A 155 -29.63 6.52 -17.60
N SER A 156 -29.74 7.41 -16.58
CA SER A 156 -30.67 8.55 -16.63
C SER A 156 -30.34 9.57 -17.73
N HIS A 157 -29.07 9.61 -18.17
CA HIS A 157 -28.58 10.48 -19.24
C HIS A 157 -28.38 9.74 -20.58
N GLY A 158 -28.75 8.46 -20.68
CA GLY A 158 -28.55 7.65 -21.89
C GLY A 158 -27.10 7.38 -22.24
N LEU A 159 -26.19 7.43 -21.23
CA LEU A 159 -24.76 7.23 -21.40
C LEU A 159 -24.39 5.76 -21.20
N GLN A 160 -23.32 5.32 -21.88
CA GLN A 160 -22.74 4.00 -21.72
C GLN A 160 -21.54 4.05 -20.76
N PRO A 161 -21.16 2.92 -20.13
CA PRO A 161 -19.91 2.82 -19.39
C PRO A 161 -18.71 3.28 -20.22
N PRO A 162 -17.76 4.08 -19.65
CA PRO A 162 -16.64 4.62 -20.42
C PRO A 162 -15.66 3.52 -20.82
N ARG A 163 -15.22 3.54 -22.08
CA ARG A 163 -14.20 2.65 -22.62
C ARG A 163 -12.87 3.36 -22.80
N THR A 164 -12.94 4.68 -23.02
CA THR A 164 -11.79 5.55 -23.22
C THR A 164 -11.81 6.71 -22.22
N TRP A 165 -10.68 7.37 -22.06
CA TRP A 165 -10.61 8.61 -21.25
C TRP A 165 -11.40 9.73 -21.89
N ASP A 166 -11.54 9.75 -23.21
CA ASP A 166 -12.45 10.68 -23.91
C ASP A 166 -13.92 10.40 -23.54
N ASP A 167 -14.33 9.14 -23.36
CA ASP A 167 -15.68 8.81 -22.85
C ASP A 167 -15.85 9.33 -21.42
N VAL A 168 -14.83 9.18 -20.55
CA VAL A 168 -14.86 9.72 -19.18
C VAL A 168 -15.09 11.23 -19.19
N LEU A 169 -14.37 11.94 -20.04
CA LEU A 169 -14.52 13.40 -20.20
C LEU A 169 -15.90 13.77 -20.73
N LYS A 170 -16.41 13.05 -21.72
CA LYS A 170 -17.75 13.28 -22.28
C LYS A 170 -18.85 13.05 -21.23
N ILE A 171 -18.75 11.98 -20.44
CA ILE A 171 -19.65 11.72 -19.31
C ILE A 171 -19.58 12.85 -18.29
N ALA A 172 -18.35 13.29 -17.95
CA ALA A 172 -18.13 14.37 -17.00
C ALA A 172 -18.77 15.69 -17.50
N GLN A 173 -18.63 16.02 -18.77
CA GLN A 173 -19.25 17.19 -19.40
C GLN A 173 -20.78 17.11 -19.36
N THR A 174 -21.36 15.96 -19.71
CA THR A 174 -22.81 15.78 -19.76
C THR A 174 -23.43 15.91 -18.36
N ILE A 175 -22.94 15.12 -17.39
CA ILE A 175 -23.48 15.10 -16.03
C ILE A 175 -23.20 16.43 -15.32
N GLY A 176 -21.97 16.93 -15.40
CA GLY A 176 -21.57 18.18 -14.72
C GLY A 176 -22.27 19.43 -15.28
N THR A 177 -22.82 19.38 -16.49
CA THR A 177 -23.68 20.43 -17.03
C THR A 177 -25.12 20.28 -16.53
N ALA A 178 -25.63 19.06 -16.46
CA ALA A 178 -27.03 18.77 -16.11
C ALA A 178 -27.29 18.84 -14.60
N ASP A 179 -26.37 18.37 -13.75
CA ASP A 179 -26.54 18.35 -12.30
C ASP A 179 -25.35 19.03 -11.58
N LYS A 180 -25.65 20.19 -10.97
CA LYS A 180 -24.66 20.97 -10.21
C LYS A 180 -24.41 20.46 -8.79
N ASN A 181 -25.20 19.51 -8.30
CA ASN A 181 -25.06 18.93 -6.97
C ASN A 181 -24.16 17.69 -6.99
N VAL A 182 -23.81 17.20 -8.18
CA VAL A 182 -22.94 16.05 -8.36
C VAL A 182 -21.65 16.48 -9.04
N SER A 183 -20.52 16.18 -8.41
CA SER A 183 -19.21 16.29 -9.06
C SER A 183 -19.12 15.21 -10.13
N ALA A 184 -18.90 15.60 -11.39
CA ALA A 184 -18.94 14.66 -12.50
C ALA A 184 -17.76 13.66 -12.46
N VAL A 185 -16.65 14.05 -11.81
CA VAL A 185 -15.48 13.18 -11.57
C VAL A 185 -14.80 13.58 -10.27
N VAL A 186 -14.26 12.61 -9.56
CA VAL A 186 -13.37 12.82 -8.40
C VAL A 186 -12.09 12.00 -8.56
N PHE A 187 -11.00 12.47 -7.96
CA PHE A 187 -9.72 11.79 -7.95
C PHE A 187 -8.85 12.30 -6.80
N ARG A 188 -7.78 11.58 -6.48
CA ARG A 188 -6.83 12.00 -5.46
C ARG A 188 -5.86 13.02 -6.05
N GLY A 189 -6.10 14.30 -5.81
CA GLY A 189 -5.26 15.40 -6.29
C GLY A 189 -4.14 15.82 -5.34
N THR A 190 -4.08 15.25 -4.12
CA THR A 190 -3.03 15.54 -3.14
C THR A 190 -1.65 15.19 -3.69
N LYS A 191 -0.68 16.07 -3.45
CA LYS A 191 0.72 15.93 -3.83
C LYS A 191 1.34 14.59 -3.39
N GLY A 192 2.28 14.08 -4.19
CA GLY A 192 3.03 12.84 -3.95
C GLY A 192 2.33 11.61 -4.52
N ASN A 193 2.41 10.47 -3.83
CA ASN A 193 1.82 9.21 -4.28
C ASN A 193 0.35 9.33 -4.74
N PRO A 194 -0.57 10.05 -4.04
CA PRO A 194 -1.97 10.08 -4.45
C PRO A 194 -2.20 10.55 -5.89
N ILE A 195 -1.62 11.67 -6.30
CA ILE A 195 -1.82 12.19 -7.67
C ILE A 195 -1.07 11.35 -8.71
N VAL A 196 0.08 10.75 -8.34
CA VAL A 196 0.86 9.92 -9.25
C VAL A 196 0.13 8.64 -9.60
N THR A 197 -0.43 7.96 -8.61
CA THR A 197 -1.15 6.71 -8.84
C THR A 197 -2.37 6.92 -9.74
N GLY A 198 -3.19 7.94 -9.50
CA GLY A 198 -4.32 8.25 -10.38
C GLY A 198 -3.91 8.71 -11.78
N PHE A 199 -2.69 9.25 -11.95
CA PHE A 199 -2.17 9.68 -13.25
C PHE A 199 -1.60 8.53 -14.10
N LEU A 200 -0.97 7.51 -13.48
CA LEU A 200 -0.28 6.45 -14.21
C LEU A 200 -1.18 5.67 -15.19
N PRO A 201 -2.42 5.26 -14.86
CA PRO A 201 -3.30 4.62 -15.83
C PRO A 201 -3.66 5.51 -17.03
N ILE A 202 -3.81 6.82 -16.80
CA ILE A 202 -4.03 7.79 -17.89
C ILE A 202 -2.77 7.84 -18.77
N LEU A 203 -1.60 8.00 -18.16
CA LEU A 203 -0.31 8.03 -18.86
C LEU A 203 -0.13 6.82 -19.77
N TRP A 204 -0.36 5.63 -19.23
CA TRP A 204 -0.22 4.37 -19.96
C TRP A 204 -1.27 4.21 -21.06
N ALA A 205 -2.51 4.65 -20.85
CA ALA A 205 -3.54 4.64 -21.87
C ALA A 205 -3.18 5.50 -23.08
N TYR A 206 -2.50 6.63 -22.86
CA TYR A 206 -1.95 7.45 -23.93
C TYR A 206 -0.63 6.92 -24.52
N GLY A 207 -0.08 5.82 -23.99
CA GLY A 207 1.17 5.21 -24.44
C GLY A 207 2.43 5.90 -23.92
N GLY A 208 2.30 6.74 -22.88
CA GLY A 208 3.42 7.36 -22.18
C GLY A 208 4.01 6.48 -21.10
N GLU A 209 5.25 6.80 -20.70
CA GLU A 209 6.01 6.14 -19.63
C GLU A 209 6.70 7.19 -18.77
N VAL A 210 6.96 6.85 -17.50
CA VAL A 210 7.81 7.67 -16.63
C VAL A 210 9.28 7.43 -16.99
N VAL A 211 9.65 6.15 -17.04
CA VAL A 211 10.94 5.65 -17.53
C VAL A 211 10.69 4.49 -18.48
N ASP A 212 11.51 4.35 -19.51
CA ASP A 212 11.43 3.23 -20.42
C ASP A 212 12.13 1.96 -19.86
N THR A 213 12.11 0.88 -20.63
CA THR A 213 12.70 -0.41 -20.22
C THR A 213 14.22 -0.37 -20.07
N SER A 214 14.89 0.66 -20.60
CA SER A 214 16.32 0.90 -20.40
C SER A 214 16.63 1.76 -19.16
N GLY A 215 15.59 2.26 -18.48
CA GLY A 215 15.72 3.20 -17.37
C GLY A 215 15.84 4.66 -17.79
N LYS A 216 15.72 4.97 -19.09
CA LYS A 216 15.74 6.34 -19.59
C LYS A 216 14.43 7.05 -19.20
N VAL A 217 14.55 8.28 -18.72
CA VAL A 217 13.41 9.14 -18.39
C VAL A 217 12.68 9.58 -19.65
N THR A 218 11.35 9.38 -19.71
CA THR A 218 10.50 9.67 -20.88
C THR A 218 9.22 10.40 -20.50
N ILE A 219 9.12 10.89 -19.26
CA ILE A 219 7.91 11.56 -18.74
C ILE A 219 7.60 12.91 -19.44
N ASP A 220 8.53 13.51 -20.16
CA ASP A 220 8.33 14.74 -20.96
C ASP A 220 7.92 14.46 -22.41
N SER A 221 7.48 13.24 -22.73
CA SER A 221 7.02 12.86 -24.05
C SER A 221 5.69 13.53 -24.46
N PRO A 222 5.39 13.63 -25.77
CA PRO A 222 4.08 14.11 -26.25
C PRO A 222 2.90 13.29 -25.69
N GLN A 223 3.09 12.00 -25.47
CA GLN A 223 2.11 11.09 -24.87
C GLN A 223 1.82 11.47 -23.40
N ALA A 224 2.86 11.74 -22.63
CA ALA A 224 2.72 12.18 -21.24
C ALA A 224 2.04 13.56 -21.16
N LEU A 225 2.36 14.47 -22.07
CA LEU A 225 1.69 15.76 -22.15
C LEU A 225 0.20 15.60 -22.49
N ALA A 226 -0.16 14.71 -23.41
CA ALA A 226 -1.56 14.42 -23.73
C ALA A 226 -2.32 13.85 -22.52
N ALA A 227 -1.71 12.91 -21.79
CA ALA A 227 -2.28 12.35 -20.58
C ALA A 227 -2.48 13.41 -19.47
N LEU A 228 -1.50 14.30 -19.26
CA LEU A 228 -1.63 15.38 -18.28
C LEU A 228 -2.72 16.38 -18.69
N LYS A 229 -2.83 16.72 -19.96
CA LYS A 229 -3.91 17.57 -20.49
C LYS A 229 -5.29 16.93 -20.26
N MET A 230 -5.41 15.60 -20.39
CA MET A 230 -6.66 14.89 -20.06
C MET A 230 -7.01 15.03 -18.57
N LEU A 231 -6.06 14.79 -17.67
CA LEU A 231 -6.28 14.99 -16.22
C LEU A 231 -6.73 16.43 -15.90
N LEU A 232 -6.10 17.42 -16.52
CA LEU A 232 -6.47 18.82 -16.36
C LEU A 232 -7.84 19.17 -16.98
N ALA A 233 -8.25 18.49 -18.05
CA ALA A 233 -9.58 18.63 -18.62
C ALA A 233 -10.65 18.05 -17.68
N LEU A 234 -10.36 16.91 -17.06
CA LEU A 234 -11.23 16.27 -16.05
C LEU A 234 -11.35 17.13 -14.77
N LYS A 235 -10.26 17.80 -14.34
CA LYS A 235 -10.29 18.71 -13.19
C LYS A 235 -11.38 19.76 -13.27
N LYS A 236 -11.72 20.24 -14.46
CA LYS A 236 -12.78 21.27 -14.66
C LYS A 236 -14.16 20.78 -14.22
N TRP A 237 -14.35 19.48 -14.10
CA TRP A 237 -15.60 18.80 -13.73
C TRP A 237 -15.53 18.14 -12.35
N ALA A 238 -14.42 18.29 -11.67
CA ALA A 238 -14.18 17.84 -10.31
C ALA A 238 -14.54 18.92 -9.27
N PRO A 239 -14.59 18.60 -7.97
CA PRO A 239 -14.67 19.59 -6.90
C PRO A 239 -13.56 20.64 -7.03
N LYS A 240 -13.85 21.87 -6.61
CA LYS A 240 -12.89 22.98 -6.71
C LYS A 240 -11.60 22.73 -5.93
N ASP A 241 -11.71 22.00 -4.85
CA ASP A 241 -10.66 21.61 -3.91
C ASP A 241 -10.10 20.21 -4.16
N VAL A 242 -10.32 19.63 -5.33
CA VAL A 242 -9.86 18.28 -5.68
C VAL A 242 -8.34 18.11 -5.58
N ASP A 243 -7.60 19.21 -5.68
CA ASP A 243 -6.14 19.26 -5.54
C ASP A 243 -5.62 18.92 -4.13
N VAL A 244 -6.50 18.91 -3.12
CA VAL A 244 -6.18 18.46 -1.75
C VAL A 244 -6.89 17.15 -1.38
N TYR A 245 -7.63 16.53 -2.31
CA TYR A 245 -8.30 15.26 -2.05
C TYR A 245 -7.30 14.12 -1.89
N GLY A 246 -7.47 13.37 -0.81
CA GLY A 246 -6.84 12.07 -0.57
C GLY A 246 -7.84 10.92 -0.73
N ALA A 247 -7.52 9.78 -0.13
CA ALA A 247 -8.37 8.59 -0.16
C ALA A 247 -9.70 8.77 0.56
N GLY A 248 -9.72 9.56 1.65
CA GLY A 248 -10.92 9.84 2.44
C GLY A 248 -11.96 10.56 1.63
N GLU A 249 -11.60 11.68 1.03
CA GLU A 249 -12.48 12.57 0.29
C GLU A 249 -13.08 11.88 -0.94
N VAL A 250 -12.27 11.11 -1.71
CA VAL A 250 -12.76 10.34 -2.86
C VAL A 250 -13.76 9.27 -2.43
N ARG A 251 -13.44 8.52 -1.38
CA ARG A 251 -14.33 7.50 -0.81
C ARG A 251 -15.63 8.13 -0.34
N ASP A 252 -15.57 9.21 0.42
CA ASP A 252 -16.72 9.88 1.03
C ASP A 252 -17.62 10.50 -0.05
N ALA A 253 -17.04 11.05 -1.13
CA ALA A 253 -17.81 11.55 -2.28
C ALA A 253 -18.57 10.42 -3.00
N LEU A 254 -17.94 9.25 -3.18
CA LEU A 254 -18.60 8.08 -3.76
C LEU A 254 -19.71 7.56 -2.86
N GLN A 255 -19.44 7.34 -1.57
CA GLN A 255 -20.41 6.81 -0.59
C GLN A 255 -21.57 7.78 -0.35
N GLY A 256 -21.28 9.07 -0.31
CA GLY A 256 -22.28 10.13 -0.18
C GLY A 256 -23.13 10.35 -1.42
N GLY A 257 -22.77 9.75 -2.56
CA GLY A 257 -23.47 9.90 -3.83
C GLY A 257 -23.24 11.23 -4.53
N THR A 258 -22.26 12.00 -4.09
CA THR A 258 -21.91 13.33 -4.64
C THR A 258 -20.91 13.28 -5.78
N ALA A 259 -20.44 12.08 -6.19
CA ALA A 259 -19.57 11.87 -7.33
C ALA A 259 -20.21 10.91 -8.34
N ALA A 260 -20.14 11.26 -9.64
CA ALA A 260 -20.61 10.41 -10.73
C ALA A 260 -19.56 9.39 -11.19
N GLN A 261 -18.29 9.78 -11.17
CA GLN A 261 -17.14 8.96 -11.57
C GLN A 261 -15.99 9.15 -10.59
N ALA A 262 -15.19 8.10 -10.35
CA ALA A 262 -13.92 8.21 -9.65
C ALA A 262 -12.84 7.51 -10.48
N ILE A 263 -11.77 8.27 -10.77
CA ILE A 263 -10.65 7.81 -11.60
C ILE A 263 -9.95 6.63 -10.97
N GLU A 264 -9.82 6.64 -9.64
CA GLU A 264 -9.04 5.71 -8.86
C GLU A 264 -9.84 5.24 -7.64
N VAL A 265 -10.05 3.94 -7.54
CA VAL A 265 -10.71 3.30 -6.39
C VAL A 265 -9.94 2.04 -5.99
N TRP A 266 -9.68 1.90 -4.71
CA TRP A 266 -8.98 0.75 -4.17
C TRP A 266 -9.95 -0.29 -3.59
N PRO A 267 -9.71 -1.59 -3.79
CA PRO A 267 -10.63 -2.64 -3.36
C PRO A 267 -10.99 -2.61 -1.87
N ALA A 268 -10.06 -2.19 -1.00
CA ALA A 268 -10.31 -2.06 0.43
C ALA A 268 -11.36 -0.99 0.80
N TRP A 269 -11.72 -0.08 -0.12
CA TRP A 269 -12.78 0.92 0.09
C TRP A 269 -14.16 0.41 -0.28
N LEU A 270 -14.22 -0.61 -1.14
CA LEU A 270 -15.45 -1.08 -1.79
C LEU A 270 -16.49 -1.65 -0.84
N PRO A 271 -16.13 -2.39 0.24
CA PRO A 271 -17.13 -2.91 1.18
C PRO A 271 -18.05 -1.83 1.73
N ALA A 272 -17.53 -0.61 1.94
CA ALA A 272 -18.30 0.50 2.45
C ALA A 272 -19.29 1.10 1.43
N LEU A 273 -19.06 0.91 0.12
CA LEU A 273 -19.97 1.38 -0.93
C LEU A 273 -21.32 0.61 -0.97
N ASP A 274 -21.30 -0.64 -0.54
CA ASP A 274 -22.50 -1.49 -0.52
C ASP A 274 -23.04 -1.70 0.92
N ASP A 275 -22.47 -1.02 1.92
CA ASP A 275 -22.96 -1.02 3.30
C ASP A 275 -24.07 0.06 3.47
N PRO A 276 -25.36 -0.33 3.70
CA PRO A 276 -26.46 0.64 3.79
C PRO A 276 -26.34 1.58 5.01
N ALA A 277 -25.49 1.24 6.00
CA ALA A 277 -25.22 2.12 7.13
C ALA A 277 -24.20 3.23 6.78
N LYS A 278 -23.46 3.08 5.68
CA LYS A 278 -22.36 3.99 5.29
C LYS A 278 -22.55 4.65 3.94
N SER A 279 -23.34 4.03 3.04
CA SER A 279 -23.47 4.45 1.65
C SER A 279 -24.90 4.85 1.30
N ARG A 280 -25.04 5.95 0.59
CA ARG A 280 -26.31 6.40 0.00
C ARG A 280 -26.55 5.82 -1.42
N VAL A 281 -25.58 5.09 -1.95
CA VAL A 281 -25.58 4.61 -3.34
C VAL A 281 -25.37 3.09 -3.43
N VAL A 282 -25.89 2.36 -2.45
CA VAL A 282 -25.80 0.90 -2.38
C VAL A 282 -26.24 0.28 -3.71
N GLY A 283 -25.40 -0.55 -4.30
CA GLY A 283 -25.67 -1.22 -5.57
C GLY A 283 -25.68 -0.32 -6.82
N GLN A 284 -25.48 1.00 -6.70
CA GLN A 284 -25.54 1.94 -7.83
C GLN A 284 -24.15 2.20 -8.46
N VAL A 285 -23.08 1.94 -7.74
CA VAL A 285 -21.72 2.11 -8.24
C VAL A 285 -21.28 0.84 -8.98
N ALA A 286 -20.90 0.99 -10.24
CA ALA A 286 -20.23 -0.04 -11.02
C ALA A 286 -18.70 0.18 -11.01
N LEU A 287 -17.98 -0.90 -11.20
CA LEU A 287 -16.51 -0.93 -11.17
C LEU A 287 -16.00 -1.59 -12.44
N GLN A 288 -14.91 -1.11 -12.95
CA GLN A 288 -14.21 -1.67 -14.11
C GLN A 288 -12.71 -1.36 -14.03
N PRO A 289 -11.85 -1.99 -14.85
CA PRO A 289 -10.49 -1.49 -15.06
C PRO A 289 -10.51 -0.03 -15.53
N PRO A 290 -9.48 0.78 -15.23
CA PRO A 290 -9.35 2.13 -15.79
C PRO A 290 -9.48 2.10 -17.31
N PRO A 291 -10.16 3.09 -17.94
CA PRO A 291 -10.34 3.12 -19.38
C PRO A 291 -9.03 3.13 -20.17
N GLY A 292 -9.06 2.61 -21.39
CA GLY A 292 -7.99 2.78 -22.36
C GLY A 292 -8.05 4.13 -23.07
N GLU A 293 -7.17 4.33 -24.05
CA GLU A 293 -7.22 5.41 -25.04
C GLU A 293 -6.51 4.95 -26.34
N VAL A 294 -5.27 5.40 -26.57
CA VAL A 294 -4.41 4.89 -27.65
C VAL A 294 -3.99 3.45 -27.39
N LYS A 295 -3.82 3.10 -26.10
CA LYS A 295 -3.56 1.75 -25.61
C LYS A 295 -4.77 1.23 -24.83
N GLY A 296 -4.84 -0.09 -24.67
CA GLY A 296 -5.89 -0.72 -23.86
C GLY A 296 -5.81 -0.36 -22.38
N PRO A 297 -6.81 -0.79 -21.60
CA PRO A 297 -6.81 -0.63 -20.14
C PRO A 297 -5.52 -1.13 -19.49
N ALA A 298 -5.00 -0.36 -18.55
CA ALA A 298 -3.78 -0.69 -17.80
C ALA A 298 -4.00 -0.43 -16.30
N PRO A 299 -4.75 -1.33 -15.60
CA PRO A 299 -4.97 -1.18 -14.17
C PRO A 299 -3.64 -1.22 -13.42
N MET A 300 -3.40 -0.26 -12.53
CA MET A 300 -2.18 -0.21 -11.76
C MET A 300 -2.23 -1.19 -10.59
N LEU A 301 -1.17 -1.99 -10.44
CA LEU A 301 -0.97 -2.84 -9.27
C LEU A 301 -0.46 -2.02 -8.08
N GLY A 302 -1.00 -2.31 -6.90
CA GLY A 302 -0.57 -1.71 -5.63
C GLY A 302 -0.44 -2.80 -4.56
N ILE A 303 0.42 -3.78 -4.82
CA ILE A 303 0.53 -5.01 -4.03
C ILE A 303 1.29 -4.74 -2.74
N TRP A 304 0.69 -5.14 -1.61
CA TRP A 304 1.46 -5.24 -0.37
C TRP A 304 2.07 -6.61 -0.27
N GLN A 305 3.34 -6.63 0.06
CA GLN A 305 4.18 -7.82 0.11
C GLN A 305 4.77 -8.01 1.50
N MET A 306 5.24 -9.21 1.80
CA MET A 306 6.02 -9.50 2.99
C MET A 306 7.27 -10.28 2.61
N GLY A 307 8.42 -9.83 3.10
CA GLY A 307 9.71 -10.45 2.91
C GLY A 307 10.39 -10.76 4.24
N VAL A 308 11.37 -11.68 4.21
CA VAL A 308 12.22 -11.99 5.35
C VAL A 308 13.45 -11.09 5.29
N ALA A 309 13.70 -10.35 6.37
CA ALA A 309 14.87 -9.49 6.48
C ALA A 309 16.17 -10.31 6.46
N LYS A 310 17.24 -9.76 5.87
CA LYS A 310 18.56 -10.46 5.79
C LYS A 310 19.07 -10.89 7.15
N GLY A 311 18.91 -10.03 8.17
CA GLY A 311 19.35 -10.27 9.53
C GLY A 311 18.38 -11.03 10.43
N ALA A 312 17.31 -11.62 9.88
CA ALA A 312 16.31 -12.36 10.67
C ALA A 312 16.97 -13.47 11.50
N ALA A 313 16.65 -13.50 12.81
CA ALA A 313 17.23 -14.46 13.75
C ALA A 313 16.70 -15.89 13.52
N HIS A 314 15.44 -16.00 13.13
CA HIS A 314 14.75 -17.29 12.96
C HIS A 314 14.13 -17.40 11.54
N PRO A 315 14.96 -17.47 10.46
CA PRO A 315 14.47 -17.39 9.07
C PRO A 315 13.54 -18.57 8.69
N LYS A 316 13.71 -19.72 9.34
CA LYS A 316 12.80 -20.86 9.11
C LYS A 316 11.41 -20.59 9.68
N VAL A 317 11.31 -20.08 10.90
CA VAL A 317 10.03 -19.71 11.52
C VAL A 317 9.37 -18.58 10.73
N ALA A 318 10.16 -17.62 10.25
CA ALA A 318 9.68 -16.55 9.36
C ALA A 318 9.09 -17.08 8.05
N ALA A 319 9.76 -18.05 7.41
CA ALA A 319 9.27 -18.67 6.19
C ALA A 319 7.99 -19.53 6.43
N ASP A 320 7.92 -20.25 7.56
CA ASP A 320 6.74 -21.03 7.96
C ASP A 320 5.54 -20.10 8.25
N PHE A 321 5.76 -18.99 8.95
CA PHE A 321 4.74 -17.96 9.17
C PHE A 321 4.27 -17.35 7.83
N LEU A 322 5.18 -17.07 6.91
CA LEU A 322 4.85 -16.50 5.60
C LEU A 322 4.01 -17.50 4.76
N ALA A 323 4.33 -18.81 4.82
CA ALA A 323 3.52 -19.84 4.20
C ALA A 323 2.10 -19.90 4.79
N TYR A 324 1.97 -19.79 6.11
CA TYR A 324 0.68 -19.70 6.78
C TYR A 324 -0.11 -18.47 6.39
N LEU A 325 0.52 -17.29 6.42
CA LEU A 325 -0.09 -15.99 6.04
C LEU A 325 -0.63 -16.01 4.61
N THR A 326 0.10 -16.65 3.68
CA THR A 326 -0.27 -16.70 2.26
C THR A 326 -1.09 -17.93 1.90
N SER A 327 -1.43 -18.81 2.84
CA SER A 327 -2.29 -19.98 2.60
C SER A 327 -3.72 -19.57 2.17
N SER A 328 -4.41 -20.42 1.40
CA SER A 328 -5.78 -20.17 0.95
C SER A 328 -6.75 -19.95 2.13
N ALA A 329 -6.57 -20.72 3.22
CA ALA A 329 -7.39 -20.58 4.43
C ALA A 329 -7.22 -19.20 5.08
N THR A 330 -5.97 -18.77 5.30
CA THR A 330 -5.68 -17.47 5.92
C THR A 330 -6.10 -16.31 5.00
N GLN A 331 -5.83 -16.41 3.68
CA GLN A 331 -6.26 -15.41 2.72
C GLN A 331 -7.80 -15.30 2.65
N THR A 332 -8.54 -16.42 2.82
CA THR A 332 -10.00 -16.40 2.93
C THR A 332 -10.46 -15.66 4.21
N GLN A 333 -9.81 -15.90 5.35
CA GLN A 333 -10.12 -15.18 6.59
C GLN A 333 -9.86 -13.67 6.45
N LEU A 334 -8.76 -13.27 5.82
CA LEU A 334 -8.45 -11.87 5.54
C LEU A 334 -9.47 -11.25 4.58
N ALA A 335 -9.90 -11.99 3.57
CA ALA A 335 -10.90 -11.54 2.62
C ALA A 335 -12.26 -11.26 3.28
N VAL A 336 -12.69 -12.06 4.27
CA VAL A 336 -13.92 -11.79 5.06
C VAL A 336 -13.85 -10.44 5.76
N LEU A 337 -12.64 -9.97 6.13
CA LEU A 337 -12.42 -8.64 6.73
C LEU A 337 -12.39 -7.50 5.69
N GLY A 338 -12.54 -7.80 4.41
CA GLY A 338 -12.43 -6.83 3.32
C GLY A 338 -11.00 -6.56 2.85
N ILE A 339 -10.03 -7.39 3.25
CA ILE A 339 -8.65 -7.29 2.76
C ILE A 339 -8.56 -8.01 1.41
N PRO A 340 -8.15 -7.33 0.33
CA PRO A 340 -8.08 -7.90 -1.01
C PRO A 340 -7.15 -9.12 -1.08
N PRO A 341 -7.65 -10.31 -1.49
CA PRO A 341 -6.84 -11.52 -1.55
C PRO A 341 -5.86 -11.51 -2.72
N THR A 342 -4.89 -12.44 -2.68
CA THR A 342 -3.92 -12.66 -3.76
C THR A 342 -4.09 -14.01 -4.46
N ARG A 343 -5.10 -14.82 -4.06
CA ARG A 343 -5.33 -16.17 -4.57
C ARG A 343 -6.59 -16.27 -5.42
N LYS A 344 -6.48 -16.95 -6.57
CA LYS A 344 -7.58 -17.20 -7.51
C LYS A 344 -8.72 -17.97 -6.84
N SER A 345 -8.41 -18.98 -6.04
CA SER A 345 -9.40 -19.79 -5.31
C SER A 345 -10.23 -18.96 -4.34
N VAL A 346 -9.63 -17.94 -3.70
CA VAL A 346 -10.31 -17.02 -2.78
C VAL A 346 -11.25 -16.08 -3.55
N PHE A 347 -10.81 -15.56 -4.70
CA PHE A 347 -11.67 -14.77 -5.60
C PHE A 347 -12.84 -15.59 -6.16
N ALA A 348 -12.67 -16.90 -6.35
CA ALA A 348 -13.69 -17.81 -6.85
C ALA A 348 -14.63 -18.35 -5.75
N ASN A 349 -14.39 -18.04 -4.47
CA ASN A 349 -15.21 -18.52 -3.37
C ASN A 349 -16.63 -17.95 -3.46
N PRO A 350 -17.69 -18.80 -3.60
CA PRO A 350 -19.05 -18.32 -3.85
C PRO A 350 -19.60 -17.41 -2.75
N ALA A 351 -19.24 -17.66 -1.48
CA ALA A 351 -19.67 -16.84 -0.36
C ALA A 351 -19.06 -15.43 -0.42
N LEU A 352 -17.76 -15.35 -0.76
CA LEU A 352 -17.05 -14.07 -0.92
C LEU A 352 -17.50 -13.32 -2.18
N VAL A 353 -17.77 -14.01 -3.29
CA VAL A 353 -18.33 -13.38 -4.51
C VAL A 353 -19.72 -12.81 -4.24
N LYS A 354 -20.54 -13.50 -3.43
CA LYS A 354 -21.84 -12.97 -3.00
C LYS A 354 -21.69 -11.72 -2.11
N GLN A 355 -20.70 -11.71 -1.24
CA GLN A 355 -20.42 -10.59 -0.33
C GLN A 355 -19.75 -9.42 -1.05
N TYR A 356 -18.85 -9.71 -1.99
CA TYR A 356 -18.05 -8.75 -2.73
C TYR A 356 -18.23 -8.94 -4.22
N ARG A 357 -19.35 -8.38 -4.75
CA ARG A 357 -19.79 -8.53 -6.14
C ARG A 357 -18.75 -8.12 -7.19
N TRP A 358 -17.74 -7.38 -6.81
CA TRP A 358 -16.63 -6.91 -7.67
C TRP A 358 -15.46 -7.89 -7.78
N TYR A 359 -15.44 -8.99 -7.03
CA TYR A 359 -14.32 -9.94 -7.05
C TYR A 359 -13.96 -10.47 -8.44
N PRO A 360 -14.94 -10.83 -9.32
CA PRO A 360 -14.61 -11.26 -10.68
C PRO A 360 -13.88 -10.19 -11.50
N ASP A 361 -14.30 -8.92 -11.38
CA ASP A 361 -13.68 -7.81 -12.11
C ASP A 361 -12.33 -7.42 -11.49
N GLN A 362 -12.20 -7.49 -10.17
CA GLN A 362 -10.93 -7.28 -9.49
C GLN A 362 -9.90 -8.35 -9.88
N LEU A 363 -10.28 -9.62 -9.97
CA LEU A 363 -9.36 -10.68 -10.41
C LEU A 363 -8.86 -10.42 -11.83
N LYS A 364 -9.76 -10.11 -12.77
CA LYS A 364 -9.39 -9.73 -14.14
C LYS A 364 -8.43 -8.54 -14.17
N ALA A 365 -8.71 -7.52 -13.35
CA ALA A 365 -7.85 -6.35 -13.23
C ALA A 365 -6.47 -6.71 -12.65
N LEU A 366 -6.40 -7.60 -11.65
CA LEU A 366 -5.12 -8.09 -11.12
C LEU A 366 -4.33 -8.88 -12.16
N GLU A 367 -4.99 -9.76 -12.92
CA GLU A 367 -4.34 -10.58 -13.96
C GLU A 367 -3.79 -9.71 -15.11
N ALA A 368 -4.52 -8.65 -15.49
CA ALA A 368 -4.12 -7.68 -16.51
C ALA A 368 -3.29 -6.52 -15.94
N GLY A 369 -3.07 -6.51 -14.65
CA GLY A 369 -2.51 -5.37 -13.94
C GLY A 369 -1.06 -5.06 -14.32
N ARG A 370 -0.76 -3.77 -14.37
CA ARG A 370 0.55 -3.24 -14.68
C ARG A 370 1.28 -2.76 -13.44
N ALA A 371 2.53 -3.18 -13.30
CA ALA A 371 3.41 -2.69 -12.23
C ALA A 371 3.80 -1.22 -12.46
N ARG A 372 3.97 -0.48 -11.37
CA ARG A 372 4.71 0.78 -11.37
C ARG A 372 6.17 0.53 -11.82
N PRO A 373 6.91 1.55 -12.31
CA PRO A 373 8.29 1.35 -12.73
C PRO A 373 9.13 0.63 -11.67
N ARG A 374 9.79 -0.46 -12.06
CA ARG A 374 10.56 -1.35 -11.17
C ARG A 374 12.01 -0.87 -11.07
N VAL A 375 12.21 0.33 -10.54
CA VAL A 375 13.53 0.95 -10.35
C VAL A 375 13.78 1.18 -8.85
N LYS A 376 15.06 1.08 -8.43
CA LYS A 376 15.44 1.20 -7.00
C LYS A 376 15.06 2.57 -6.39
N ASP A 377 15.06 3.62 -7.21
CA ASP A 377 14.86 5.00 -6.76
C ASP A 377 13.41 5.48 -6.97
N TRP A 378 12.44 4.56 -7.15
CA TRP A 378 11.05 4.91 -7.45
C TRP A 378 10.47 5.91 -6.45
N GLN A 379 10.76 5.79 -5.15
CA GLN A 379 10.22 6.69 -4.13
C GLN A 379 10.63 8.15 -4.39
N GLN A 380 11.85 8.38 -4.86
CA GLN A 380 12.33 9.71 -5.23
C GLN A 380 11.70 10.19 -6.55
N ILE A 381 11.61 9.31 -7.53
CA ILE A 381 10.95 9.60 -8.82
C ILE A 381 9.49 9.95 -8.61
N GLU A 382 8.77 9.19 -7.80
CA GLU A 382 7.36 9.42 -7.47
C GLU A 382 7.15 10.77 -6.76
N ALA A 383 8.05 11.15 -5.83
CA ALA A 383 7.99 12.44 -5.18
C ALA A 383 8.18 13.61 -6.17
N ILE A 384 9.19 13.52 -7.05
CA ILE A 384 9.46 14.55 -8.08
C ILE A 384 8.28 14.66 -9.05
N LEU A 385 7.76 13.53 -9.51
CA LEU A 385 6.61 13.51 -10.42
C LEU A 385 5.35 14.08 -9.75
N GLY A 386 5.09 13.68 -8.49
CA GLY A 386 3.96 14.18 -7.72
C GLY A 386 3.99 15.70 -7.52
N ASP A 387 5.18 16.27 -7.29
CA ASP A 387 5.38 17.73 -7.22
C ASP A 387 5.02 18.41 -8.54
N ALA A 388 5.52 17.86 -9.64
CA ALA A 388 5.29 18.44 -10.97
C ALA A 388 3.80 18.37 -11.38
N LEU A 389 3.16 17.22 -11.14
CA LEU A 389 1.74 17.04 -11.41
C LEU A 389 0.87 18.00 -10.58
N GLN A 390 1.22 18.19 -9.30
CA GLN A 390 0.53 19.13 -8.40
C GLN A 390 0.67 20.59 -8.87
N LEU A 391 1.87 21.00 -9.28
CA LEU A 391 2.10 22.35 -9.81
C LEU A 391 1.29 22.61 -11.11
N ALA A 392 1.19 21.60 -11.98
CA ALA A 392 0.35 21.68 -13.17
C ALA A 392 -1.14 21.66 -12.81
N LEU A 393 -1.56 20.81 -11.87
CA LEU A 393 -2.95 20.69 -11.42
C LEU A 393 -3.45 22.00 -10.81
N THR A 394 -2.62 22.69 -10.01
CA THR A 394 -2.95 23.99 -9.40
C THR A 394 -2.78 25.18 -10.36
N GLY A 395 -2.28 24.95 -11.57
CA GLY A 395 -2.06 25.99 -12.58
C GLY A 395 -0.85 26.91 -12.30
N GLN A 396 0.03 26.50 -11.38
CA GLN A 396 1.24 27.27 -11.03
C GLN A 396 2.32 27.14 -12.10
N VAL A 397 2.35 26.01 -12.82
CA VAL A 397 3.30 25.72 -13.90
C VAL A 397 2.53 25.18 -15.10
N ALA A 398 2.91 25.58 -16.31
CA ALA A 398 2.34 25.01 -17.54
C ALA A 398 2.63 23.50 -17.63
N PRO A 399 1.70 22.68 -18.16
CA PRO A 399 1.82 21.22 -18.12
C PRO A 399 3.09 20.67 -18.80
N ASP A 400 3.48 21.24 -19.94
CA ASP A 400 4.70 20.90 -20.66
C ASP A 400 5.97 21.25 -19.87
N ALA A 401 6.00 22.44 -19.28
CA ALA A 401 7.10 22.87 -18.41
C ALA A 401 7.20 22.01 -17.15
N ALA A 402 6.08 21.63 -16.54
CA ALA A 402 6.05 20.76 -15.35
C ALA A 402 6.65 19.39 -15.66
N LEU A 403 6.26 18.75 -16.77
CA LEU A 403 6.79 17.44 -17.17
C LEU A 403 8.27 17.55 -17.55
N HIS A 404 8.69 18.60 -18.26
CA HIS A 404 10.10 18.80 -18.61
C HIS A 404 10.97 19.00 -17.37
N GLN A 405 10.54 19.81 -16.40
CA GLN A 405 11.24 19.98 -15.13
C GLN A 405 11.32 18.68 -14.33
N ALA A 406 10.23 17.88 -14.32
CA ALA A 406 10.24 16.56 -13.70
C ALA A 406 11.27 15.65 -14.35
N ALA A 407 11.28 15.57 -15.69
CA ALA A 407 12.25 14.74 -16.43
C ALA A 407 13.70 15.12 -16.11
N GLN A 408 14.02 16.42 -16.07
CA GLN A 408 15.36 16.89 -15.70
C GLN A 408 15.75 16.50 -14.27
N LYS A 409 14.86 16.70 -13.29
CA LYS A 409 15.12 16.35 -11.89
C LYS A 409 15.28 14.86 -11.68
N ILE A 410 14.47 14.03 -12.34
CA ILE A 410 14.56 12.56 -12.29
C ILE A 410 15.88 12.11 -12.91
N ALA A 411 16.28 12.66 -14.06
CA ALA A 411 17.55 12.32 -14.70
C ALA A 411 18.76 12.68 -13.83
N GLN A 412 18.72 13.85 -13.15
CA GLN A 412 19.75 14.24 -12.19
C GLN A 412 19.83 13.30 -10.99
N ALA A 413 18.67 12.91 -10.41
CA ALA A 413 18.61 11.98 -9.29
C ALA A 413 19.19 10.60 -9.67
N ASN A 414 18.84 10.07 -10.82
CA ASN A 414 19.36 8.79 -11.33
C ASN A 414 20.89 8.82 -11.56
N ALA A 415 21.45 9.96 -12.00
CA ALA A 415 22.89 10.09 -12.22
C ALA A 415 23.70 10.10 -10.90
N VAL A 416 23.11 10.52 -9.79
CA VAL A 416 23.75 10.52 -8.47
C VAL A 416 23.71 9.14 -7.81
N SER A 417 22.73 8.30 -8.21
CA SER A 417 22.49 6.97 -7.63
C SER A 417 23.27 5.84 -8.32
N GLN A 418 23.98 6.13 -9.42
CA GLN A 418 24.87 5.21 -10.14
C GLN A 418 26.31 5.33 -9.64
#